data_6b8e5ddb033e328a7eea53058f6c1fb5
#
_entry.id   6b8e5ddb033e328a7eea53058f6c1fb5
#
_cell.length_a   1.000
_cell.length_b   1.000
_cell.length_c   1.000
_cell.angle_alpha   90.00
_cell.angle_beta   90.00
_cell.angle_gamma   90.00
#
_symmetry.space_group_name_H-M   'P 1'
#
loop_
_entity.id
_entity.type
_entity.pdbx_description
1 polymer ?
#
loop_
_entity_poly.entity_id
_entity_poly.type
_entity_poly.pdbx_seq_one_letter_code
_entity_poly.pdbx_strand_id
1 'polypeptide(L)'
;LLSHRSAAVFHDGIRPILPQLVEGHMNRREAGSIAFGLSIGFVASVGISFTLSTGLLNSWLLFLPTDIIGVLAVNVWLAFILGAIWGILVFTSLQPINQLLTSLPVDIIGALGELSNPVVSAFALFPLVAIFYQFGWKQSVVAALLVLLSRLIVVRYFPHLFPESIEIFVGMVLLLGIAIFRDLRDRRTSPTGEEASAPSMFEERTQRIINNLPLIAVTGALISAVASMKIFGGSEVSIYTLAKAYAPGISPEESDALLHQAALAEFMRGLGFIPLIATTALATGVYAVAGFTFVFVVGYLSPSPWLAAPAGAIVITLEILLLRYIGKWLGRYPCLLYTSPSPRD
;
A
#
# COMPACT_ATOMS: atom_id res chain seq x y z
N LEU A 1 -9.70 7.93 11.14
CA LEU A 1 -10.37 7.01 12.09
C LEU A 1 -9.61 5.69 12.22
N LEU A 2 -9.22 5.06 11.11
CA LEU A 2 -8.50 3.79 11.12
C LEU A 2 -7.19 3.87 11.90
N SER A 3 -6.37 4.86 11.61
CA SER A 3 -5.07 5.10 12.29
C SER A 3 -5.26 5.50 13.75
N HIS A 4 -6.31 6.29 14.09
CA HIS A 4 -6.62 6.63 15.47
C HIS A 4 -6.96 5.39 16.33
N ARG A 5 -7.64 4.42 15.75
CA ARG A 5 -7.98 3.13 16.40
C ARG A 5 -6.88 2.08 16.29
N SER A 6 -5.77 2.41 15.67
CA SER A 6 -4.70 1.45 15.32
C SER A 6 -5.22 0.21 14.57
N ALA A 7 -6.29 0.39 13.79
CA ALA A 7 -6.91 -0.66 13.00
C ALA A 7 -6.20 -0.86 11.66
N ALA A 8 -5.89 0.25 10.99
CA ALA A 8 -5.14 0.26 9.74
C ALA A 8 -4.43 1.61 9.56
N VAL A 9 -3.30 1.58 8.85
CA VAL A 9 -2.56 2.77 8.42
C VAL A 9 -2.10 2.61 6.98
N PHE A 10 -1.92 3.74 6.30
CA PHE A 10 -1.40 3.75 4.95
C PHE A 10 0.12 3.54 4.91
N HIS A 11 0.85 4.20 5.82
CA HIS A 11 2.30 4.10 5.87
C HIS A 11 2.77 2.86 6.64
N ASP A 12 3.43 1.94 5.95
CA ASP A 12 3.92 0.69 6.53
C ASP A 12 4.91 0.89 7.68
N GLY A 13 5.74 1.94 7.63
CA GLY A 13 6.69 2.28 8.69
C GLY A 13 6.03 2.70 10.01
N ILE A 14 4.75 3.11 10.00
CA ILE A 14 4.01 3.47 11.22
C ILE A 14 3.45 2.21 11.92
N ARG A 15 3.22 1.12 11.19
CA ARG A 15 2.61 -0.09 11.75
C ARG A 15 3.31 -0.65 12.99
N PRO A 16 4.65 -0.77 13.03
CA PRO A 16 5.37 -1.29 14.19
C PRO A 16 5.23 -0.44 15.44
N ILE A 17 4.89 0.85 15.29
CA ILE A 17 4.78 1.82 16.40
C ILE A 17 3.41 1.73 17.07
N LEU A 18 2.37 1.39 16.31
CA LEU A 18 1.00 1.38 16.81
C LEU A 18 0.75 0.38 17.96
N PRO A 19 1.32 -0.85 17.97
CA PRO A 19 1.24 -1.71 19.15
C PRO A 19 1.78 -1.03 20.40
N GLN A 20 2.93 -0.35 20.34
CA GLN A 20 3.52 0.35 21.48
C GLN A 20 2.64 1.49 21.98
N LEU A 21 1.95 2.19 21.07
CA LEU A 21 0.96 3.21 21.42
C LEU A 21 -0.27 2.59 22.11
N VAL A 22 -0.76 1.44 21.65
CA VAL A 22 -1.92 0.74 22.23
C VAL A 22 -1.58 0.15 23.60
N GLU A 23 -0.37 -0.38 23.75
CA GLU A 23 0.14 -0.96 25.00
C GLU A 23 0.57 0.11 26.03
N GLY A 24 0.54 1.39 25.66
CA GLY A 24 0.90 2.50 26.54
C GLY A 24 2.40 2.71 26.73
N HIS A 25 3.24 2.02 25.97
CA HIS A 25 4.70 2.17 26.02
C HIS A 25 5.19 3.42 25.27
N MET A 26 4.34 4.04 24.46
CA MET A 26 4.62 5.25 23.69
C MET A 26 3.43 6.21 23.78
N ASN A 27 3.70 7.51 23.91
CA ASN A 27 2.65 8.51 23.90
C ASN A 27 2.28 8.95 22.47
N ARG A 28 1.09 9.59 22.30
CA ARG A 28 0.59 10.01 20.99
C ARG A 28 1.48 11.04 20.30
N ARG A 29 2.18 11.90 21.04
CA ARG A 29 3.07 12.91 20.47
C ARG A 29 4.32 12.25 19.87
N GLU A 30 4.90 11.31 20.57
CA GLU A 30 6.05 10.53 20.08
C GLU A 30 5.68 9.74 18.82
N ALA A 31 4.60 8.96 18.86
CA ALA A 31 4.10 8.22 17.72
C ALA A 31 3.77 9.13 16.52
N GLY A 32 3.15 10.29 16.78
CA GLY A 32 2.82 11.26 15.75
C GLY A 32 4.05 11.95 15.15
N SER A 33 5.08 12.23 15.95
CA SER A 33 6.34 12.80 15.45
C SER A 33 7.06 11.81 14.52
N ILE A 34 7.08 10.54 14.88
CA ILE A 34 7.64 9.48 14.02
C ILE A 34 6.80 9.33 12.75
N ALA A 35 5.47 9.30 12.87
CA ALA A 35 4.58 9.25 11.73
C ALA A 35 4.79 10.43 10.77
N PHE A 36 4.96 11.65 11.31
CA PHE A 36 5.27 12.83 10.52
C PHE A 36 6.61 12.70 9.80
N GLY A 37 7.68 12.35 10.51
CA GLY A 37 9.03 12.23 9.96
C GLY A 37 9.11 11.20 8.82
N LEU A 38 8.40 10.07 8.98
CA LEU A 38 8.34 9.04 7.95
C LEU A 38 7.49 9.45 6.73
N SER A 39 6.43 10.22 6.94
CA SER A 39 5.43 10.47 5.89
C SER A 39 5.69 11.72 5.09
N ILE A 40 6.29 12.79 5.68
CA ILE A 40 6.35 14.10 5.04
C ILE A 40 7.12 14.11 3.71
N GLY A 41 8.19 13.31 3.63
CA GLY A 41 8.97 13.15 2.40
C GLY A 41 8.14 12.55 1.27
N PHE A 42 7.33 11.52 1.56
CA PHE A 42 6.45 10.89 0.59
C PHE A 42 5.27 11.79 0.18
N VAL A 43 4.72 12.56 1.12
CA VAL A 43 3.69 13.56 0.79
C VAL A 43 4.23 14.58 -0.20
N ALA A 44 5.43 15.11 0.06
CA ALA A 44 6.05 16.14 -0.78
C ALA A 44 6.48 15.59 -2.15
N SER A 45 7.15 14.44 -2.19
CA SER A 45 7.75 13.90 -3.42
C SER A 45 6.76 13.12 -4.29
N VAL A 46 5.95 12.24 -3.70
CA VAL A 46 5.03 11.34 -4.42
C VAL A 46 3.62 11.93 -4.43
N GLY A 47 3.09 12.26 -3.25
CA GLY A 47 1.71 12.70 -3.11
C GLY A 47 1.40 13.96 -3.92
N ILE A 48 2.18 15.01 -3.73
CA ILE A 48 2.00 16.29 -4.43
C ILE A 48 2.36 16.16 -5.90
N SER A 49 3.51 15.58 -6.23
CA SER A 49 3.95 15.41 -7.62
C SER A 49 2.92 14.68 -8.48
N PHE A 50 2.48 13.52 -8.04
CA PHE A 50 1.55 12.70 -8.82
C PHE A 50 0.18 13.38 -8.94
N THR A 51 -0.29 14.00 -7.86
CA THR A 51 -1.57 14.71 -7.88
C THR A 51 -1.55 15.88 -8.86
N LEU A 52 -0.49 16.68 -8.85
CA LEU A 52 -0.38 17.87 -9.73
C LEU A 52 -0.12 17.48 -11.18
N SER A 53 0.74 16.48 -11.44
CA SER A 53 1.07 16.06 -12.81
C SER A 53 -0.05 15.30 -13.51
N THR A 54 -0.93 14.64 -12.75
CA THR A 54 -2.04 13.85 -13.32
C THR A 54 -3.40 14.52 -13.24
N GLY A 55 -3.55 15.52 -12.37
CA GLY A 55 -4.85 16.12 -12.07
C GLY A 55 -5.79 15.23 -11.27
N LEU A 56 -5.32 14.06 -10.83
CA LEU A 56 -6.09 13.11 -10.02
C LEU A 56 -5.61 13.16 -8.56
N LEU A 57 -6.53 13.05 -7.62
CA LEU A 57 -6.17 12.87 -6.22
C LEU A 57 -5.34 11.58 -6.08
N ASN A 58 -4.22 11.69 -5.37
CA ASN A 58 -3.35 10.56 -5.09
C ASN A 58 -3.55 10.06 -3.66
N SER A 59 -3.51 8.75 -3.48
CA SER A 59 -3.67 8.10 -2.17
C SER A 59 -2.59 8.52 -1.15
N TRP A 60 -1.37 8.79 -1.60
CA TRP A 60 -0.27 9.26 -0.73
C TRP A 60 -0.55 10.66 -0.15
N LEU A 61 -1.05 11.57 -0.98
CA LEU A 61 -1.42 12.92 -0.51
C LEU A 61 -2.61 12.88 0.43
N LEU A 62 -3.58 12.00 0.18
CA LEU A 62 -4.79 11.94 1.00
C LEU A 62 -4.56 11.20 2.32
N PHE A 63 -3.92 10.03 2.29
CA PHE A 63 -3.89 9.13 3.44
C PHE A 63 -2.73 9.36 4.40
N LEU A 64 -1.52 9.72 3.93
CA LEU A 64 -0.38 9.92 4.83
C LEU A 64 -0.63 11.01 5.87
N PRO A 65 -1.14 12.21 5.51
CA PRO A 65 -1.47 13.21 6.51
C PRO A 65 -2.62 12.78 7.42
N THR A 66 -3.59 12.00 6.90
CA THR A 66 -4.66 11.47 7.76
C THR A 66 -4.19 10.42 8.75
N ASP A 67 -3.11 9.68 8.45
CA ASP A 67 -2.47 8.80 9.42
C ASP A 67 -1.84 9.61 10.56
N ILE A 68 -1.10 10.67 10.23
CA ILE A 68 -0.50 11.58 11.22
C ILE A 68 -1.60 12.20 12.11
N ILE A 69 -2.65 12.74 11.49
CA ILE A 69 -3.81 13.31 12.18
C ILE A 69 -4.45 12.29 13.11
N GLY A 70 -4.68 11.06 12.62
CA GLY A 70 -5.33 10.02 13.39
C GLY A 70 -4.51 9.55 14.59
N VAL A 71 -3.18 9.42 14.43
CA VAL A 71 -2.27 9.05 15.52
C VAL A 71 -2.18 10.15 16.58
N LEU A 72 -2.10 11.42 16.17
CA LEU A 72 -2.01 12.58 17.06
C LEU A 72 -3.31 12.92 17.77
N ALA A 73 -4.46 12.66 17.16
CA ALA A 73 -5.75 13.07 17.69
C ALA A 73 -6.03 12.47 19.07
N VAL A 74 -6.46 13.31 20.00
CA VAL A 74 -6.75 12.92 21.38
C VAL A 74 -8.03 12.07 21.47
N ASN A 75 -9.01 12.33 20.60
CA ASN A 75 -10.27 11.60 20.58
C ASN A 75 -10.76 11.35 19.16
N VAL A 76 -11.73 10.43 19.03
CA VAL A 76 -12.29 9.95 17.75
C VAL A 76 -12.92 11.09 16.95
N TRP A 77 -13.63 12.01 17.60
CA TRP A 77 -14.30 13.11 16.94
C TRP A 77 -13.31 14.11 16.34
N LEU A 78 -12.23 14.41 17.07
CA LEU A 78 -11.15 15.27 16.56
C LEU A 78 -10.45 14.61 15.35
N ALA A 79 -10.18 13.31 15.42
CA ALA A 79 -9.62 12.57 14.29
C ALA A 79 -10.54 12.63 13.06
N PHE A 80 -11.85 12.49 13.27
CA PHE A 80 -12.83 12.56 12.19
C PHE A 80 -12.90 13.96 11.58
N ILE A 81 -13.06 15.00 12.40
CA ILE A 81 -13.20 16.39 11.94
C ILE A 81 -11.95 16.85 11.21
N LEU A 82 -10.76 16.66 11.78
CA LEU A 82 -9.50 17.08 11.16
C LEU A 82 -9.22 16.29 9.88
N GLY A 83 -9.52 14.98 9.86
CA GLY A 83 -9.40 14.18 8.65
C GLY A 83 -10.37 14.60 7.55
N ALA A 84 -11.61 14.98 7.91
CA ALA A 84 -12.60 15.51 6.95
C ALA A 84 -12.14 16.88 6.40
N ILE A 85 -11.67 17.78 7.27
CA ILE A 85 -11.11 19.08 6.85
C ILE A 85 -9.96 18.87 5.87
N TRP A 86 -9.03 17.95 6.18
CA TRP A 86 -7.93 17.63 5.29
C TRP A 86 -8.41 17.15 3.92
N GLY A 87 -9.35 16.20 3.89
CA GLY A 87 -9.91 15.69 2.63
C GLY A 87 -10.57 16.79 1.79
N ILE A 88 -11.34 17.68 2.42
CA ILE A 88 -11.96 18.82 1.75
C ILE A 88 -10.90 19.78 1.22
N LEU A 89 -9.90 20.13 2.03
CA LEU A 89 -8.79 21.01 1.63
C LEU A 89 -8.07 20.48 0.40
N VAL A 90 -7.65 19.20 0.44
CA VAL A 90 -6.94 18.59 -0.69
C VAL A 90 -7.81 18.59 -1.95
N PHE A 91 -9.07 18.22 -1.83
CA PHE A 91 -9.99 18.20 -2.98
C PHE A 91 -10.25 19.59 -3.56
N THR A 92 -10.52 20.58 -2.72
CA THR A 92 -10.85 21.94 -3.19
C THR A 92 -9.65 22.74 -3.65
N SER A 93 -8.44 22.43 -3.15
CA SER A 93 -7.21 23.13 -3.53
C SER A 93 -6.57 22.61 -4.83
N LEU A 94 -6.99 21.45 -5.33
CA LEU A 94 -6.38 20.82 -6.51
C LEU A 94 -6.45 21.72 -7.76
N GLN A 95 -7.63 22.22 -8.10
CA GLN A 95 -7.81 23.07 -9.27
C GLN A 95 -7.10 24.44 -9.15
N PRO A 96 -7.27 25.20 -8.05
CA PRO A 96 -6.56 26.48 -7.88
C PRO A 96 -5.03 26.32 -7.93
N ILE A 97 -4.48 25.29 -7.30
CA ILE A 97 -3.03 25.05 -7.32
C ILE A 97 -2.57 24.68 -8.72
N ASN A 98 -3.29 23.83 -9.44
CA ASN A 98 -2.96 23.48 -10.81
C ASN A 98 -2.97 24.70 -11.73
N GLN A 99 -4.01 25.56 -11.64
CA GLN A 99 -4.08 26.82 -12.39
C GLN A 99 -2.94 27.78 -12.06
N LEU A 100 -2.59 27.88 -10.78
CA LEU A 100 -1.43 28.71 -10.36
C LEU A 100 -0.14 28.20 -10.99
N LEU A 101 0.13 26.88 -10.92
CA LEU A 101 1.37 26.30 -11.45
C LEU A 101 1.45 26.39 -12.98
N THR A 102 0.33 26.21 -13.68
CA THR A 102 0.28 26.37 -15.15
C THR A 102 0.42 27.82 -15.61
N SER A 103 0.16 28.81 -14.73
CA SER A 103 0.37 30.23 -15.04
C SER A 103 1.83 30.70 -14.90
N LEU A 104 2.68 29.86 -14.30
CA LEU A 104 4.11 30.18 -14.14
C LEU A 104 4.87 30.05 -15.47
N PRO A 105 5.94 30.84 -15.68
CA PRO A 105 6.74 30.76 -16.90
C PRO A 105 7.61 29.50 -17.00
N VAL A 106 7.57 28.63 -15.99
CA VAL A 106 8.32 27.37 -15.91
C VAL A 106 7.33 26.23 -15.85
N ASP A 107 7.54 25.21 -16.66
CA ASP A 107 6.72 23.99 -16.66
C ASP A 107 7.06 23.09 -15.45
N ILE A 108 6.56 23.49 -14.27
CA ILE A 108 6.74 22.74 -13.03
C ILE A 108 5.97 21.42 -13.08
N ILE A 109 4.79 21.40 -13.68
CA ILE A 109 3.95 20.20 -13.75
C ILE A 109 4.59 19.13 -14.62
N GLY A 110 5.12 19.50 -15.79
CA GLY A 110 5.88 18.58 -16.64
C GLY A 110 7.14 18.06 -15.93
N ALA A 111 7.90 18.90 -15.27
CA ALA A 111 9.07 18.49 -14.50
C ALA A 111 8.72 17.53 -13.35
N LEU A 112 7.59 17.73 -12.65
CA LEU A 112 7.09 16.80 -11.64
C LEU A 112 6.67 15.46 -12.26
N GLY A 113 6.07 15.47 -13.45
CA GLY A 113 5.70 14.26 -14.19
C GLY A 113 6.92 13.39 -14.54
N GLU A 114 8.05 14.00 -14.90
CA GLU A 114 9.30 13.27 -15.20
C GLU A 114 9.87 12.52 -13.99
N LEU A 115 9.57 12.96 -12.76
CA LEU A 115 9.98 12.26 -11.55
C LEU A 115 9.26 10.92 -11.34
N SER A 116 8.17 10.66 -12.05
CA SER A 116 7.36 9.45 -11.84
C SER A 116 8.11 8.17 -12.17
N ASN A 117 8.77 8.10 -13.32
CA ASN A 117 9.47 6.91 -13.77
C ASN A 117 10.57 6.44 -12.80
N PRO A 118 11.52 7.30 -12.37
CA PRO A 118 12.53 6.88 -11.40
C PRO A 118 11.94 6.50 -10.03
N VAL A 119 10.85 7.16 -9.58
CA VAL A 119 10.19 6.82 -8.32
C VAL A 119 9.54 5.44 -8.40
N VAL A 120 8.77 5.18 -9.47
CA VAL A 120 8.11 3.87 -9.68
C VAL A 120 9.15 2.75 -9.80
N SER A 121 10.23 2.98 -10.55
CA SER A 121 11.34 2.02 -10.67
C SER A 121 12.04 1.77 -9.34
N ALA A 122 12.18 2.79 -8.48
CA ALA A 122 12.75 2.64 -7.15
C ALA A 122 11.89 1.74 -6.25
N PHE A 123 10.56 1.81 -6.34
CA PHE A 123 9.66 0.91 -5.61
C PHE A 123 9.86 -0.56 -6.01
N ALA A 124 10.13 -0.85 -7.28
CA ALA A 124 10.40 -2.19 -7.76
C ALA A 124 11.68 -2.81 -7.15
N LEU A 125 12.60 -1.98 -6.65
CA LEU A 125 13.84 -2.44 -6.00
C LEU A 125 13.64 -2.84 -4.52
N PHE A 126 12.56 -2.46 -3.85
CA PHE A 126 12.35 -2.74 -2.43
C PHE A 126 12.51 -4.21 -2.04
N PRO A 127 11.91 -5.18 -2.75
CA PRO A 127 12.12 -6.59 -2.42
C PRO A 127 13.59 -7.02 -2.52
N LEU A 128 14.33 -6.49 -3.49
CA LEU A 128 15.75 -6.80 -3.69
C LEU A 128 16.62 -6.26 -2.55
N VAL A 129 16.34 -5.05 -2.10
CA VAL A 129 17.00 -4.43 -0.93
C VAL A 129 16.69 -5.25 0.33
N ALA A 130 15.43 -5.68 0.50
CA ALA A 130 15.05 -6.53 1.62
C ALA A 130 15.77 -7.88 1.60
N ILE A 131 15.88 -8.53 0.43
CA ILE A 131 16.65 -9.77 0.25
C ILE A 131 18.13 -9.54 0.57
N PHE A 132 18.70 -8.43 0.11
CA PHE A 132 20.10 -8.08 0.41
C PHE A 132 20.35 -7.98 1.90
N TYR A 133 19.50 -7.25 2.60
CA TYR A 133 19.65 -7.00 4.04
C TYR A 133 19.44 -8.27 4.88
N GLN A 134 18.45 -9.10 4.51
CA GLN A 134 18.07 -10.27 5.32
C GLN A 134 18.87 -11.53 4.98
N PHE A 135 19.23 -11.74 3.73
CA PHE A 135 19.80 -12.99 3.23
C PHE A 135 21.20 -12.83 2.62
N GLY A 136 21.64 -11.59 2.44
CA GLY A 136 22.96 -11.24 1.95
C GLY A 136 23.05 -11.07 0.43
N TRP A 137 24.21 -10.58 -0.02
CA TRP A 137 24.40 -10.10 -1.39
C TRP A 137 24.22 -11.15 -2.47
N LYS A 138 24.62 -12.42 -2.21
CA LYS A 138 24.54 -13.51 -3.19
C LYS A 138 23.10 -13.81 -3.60
N GLN A 139 22.20 -13.91 -2.62
CA GLN A 139 20.77 -14.14 -2.83
C GLN A 139 20.12 -12.93 -3.52
N SER A 140 20.54 -11.72 -3.14
CA SER A 140 20.04 -10.49 -3.78
C SER A 140 20.44 -10.40 -5.25
N VAL A 141 21.68 -10.76 -5.60
CA VAL A 141 22.12 -10.77 -7.01
C VAL A 141 21.31 -11.77 -7.84
N VAL A 142 21.10 -12.99 -7.33
CA VAL A 142 20.27 -13.99 -8.02
C VAL A 142 18.83 -13.46 -8.18
N ALA A 143 18.25 -12.90 -7.14
CA ALA A 143 16.93 -12.32 -7.19
C ALA A 143 16.86 -11.15 -8.20
N ALA A 144 17.86 -10.27 -8.22
CA ALA A 144 17.93 -9.16 -9.17
C ALA A 144 17.99 -9.64 -10.62
N LEU A 145 18.75 -10.71 -10.91
CA LEU A 145 18.80 -11.31 -12.25
C LEU A 145 17.43 -11.88 -12.66
N LEU A 146 16.72 -12.54 -11.75
CA LEU A 146 15.37 -13.08 -12.02
C LEU A 146 14.33 -11.98 -12.23
N VAL A 147 14.38 -10.91 -11.42
CA VAL A 147 13.53 -9.73 -11.58
C VAL A 147 13.82 -9.03 -12.90
N LEU A 148 15.10 -8.82 -13.25
CA LEU A 148 15.47 -8.24 -14.53
C LEU A 148 15.01 -9.12 -15.71
N LEU A 149 15.17 -10.44 -15.61
CA LEU A 149 14.66 -11.37 -16.61
C LEU A 149 13.14 -11.27 -16.78
N SER A 150 12.40 -11.17 -15.66
CA SER A 150 10.95 -10.99 -15.71
C SER A 150 10.57 -9.68 -16.41
N ARG A 151 11.28 -8.57 -16.15
CA ARG A 151 11.12 -7.29 -16.85
C ARG A 151 11.33 -7.45 -18.36
N LEU A 152 12.44 -8.09 -18.78
CA LEU A 152 12.74 -8.29 -20.19
C LEU A 152 11.66 -9.12 -20.91
N ILE A 153 11.15 -10.16 -20.24
CA ILE A 153 10.05 -10.99 -20.76
C ILE A 153 8.78 -10.15 -20.90
N VAL A 154 8.42 -9.38 -19.88
CA VAL A 154 7.20 -8.55 -19.89
C VAL A 154 7.28 -7.49 -21.00
N VAL A 155 8.35 -6.73 -21.05
CA VAL A 155 8.54 -5.69 -22.08
C VAL A 155 8.49 -6.28 -23.50
N ARG A 156 9.02 -7.51 -23.69
CA ARG A 156 9.10 -8.13 -25.02
C ARG A 156 7.81 -8.80 -25.47
N TYR A 157 7.11 -9.49 -24.55
CA TYR A 157 5.99 -10.37 -24.90
C TYR A 157 4.64 -9.89 -24.40
N PHE A 158 4.63 -9.01 -23.39
CA PHE A 158 3.40 -8.54 -22.74
C PHE A 158 3.38 -7.01 -22.59
N PRO A 159 3.43 -6.25 -23.71
CA PRO A 159 3.56 -4.77 -23.67
C PRO A 159 2.40 -4.06 -22.99
N HIS A 160 1.28 -4.76 -22.75
CA HIS A 160 0.13 -4.21 -22.03
C HIS A 160 0.24 -4.32 -20.49
N LEU A 161 1.22 -5.10 -19.98
CA LEU A 161 1.47 -5.19 -18.55
C LEU A 161 2.42 -4.08 -18.11
N PHE A 162 2.24 -3.64 -16.89
CA PHE A 162 3.13 -2.65 -16.28
C PHE A 162 4.36 -3.38 -15.70
N PRO A 163 5.57 -3.18 -16.25
CA PRO A 163 6.74 -3.99 -15.89
C PRO A 163 7.08 -3.91 -14.41
N GLU A 164 6.99 -2.73 -13.81
CA GLU A 164 7.31 -2.47 -12.41
C GLU A 164 6.40 -3.24 -11.44
N SER A 165 5.12 -3.41 -11.79
CA SER A 165 4.19 -4.24 -10.99
C SER A 165 4.61 -5.71 -10.97
N ILE A 166 5.09 -6.23 -12.10
CA ILE A 166 5.58 -7.61 -12.20
C ILE A 166 6.91 -7.77 -11.47
N GLU A 167 7.80 -6.77 -11.56
CA GLU A 167 9.07 -6.75 -10.81
C GLU A 167 8.82 -6.82 -9.29
N ILE A 168 7.89 -6.02 -8.78
CA ILE A 168 7.49 -6.05 -7.37
C ILE A 168 6.93 -7.44 -7.02
N PHE A 169 6.01 -7.98 -7.83
CA PHE A 169 5.43 -9.29 -7.60
C PHE A 169 6.48 -10.40 -7.55
N VAL A 170 7.34 -10.48 -8.56
CA VAL A 170 8.41 -11.49 -8.63
C VAL A 170 9.39 -11.32 -7.45
N GLY A 171 9.81 -10.09 -7.17
CA GLY A 171 10.70 -9.79 -6.06
C GLY A 171 10.12 -10.20 -4.69
N MET A 172 8.83 -9.95 -4.45
CA MET A 172 8.15 -10.35 -3.22
C MET A 172 7.97 -11.87 -3.11
N VAL A 173 7.65 -12.54 -4.21
CA VAL A 173 7.58 -14.01 -4.24
C VAL A 173 8.94 -14.64 -3.95
N LEU A 174 10.02 -14.08 -4.50
CA LEU A 174 11.39 -14.54 -4.21
C LEU A 174 11.75 -14.31 -2.74
N LEU A 175 11.46 -13.12 -2.19
CA LEU A 175 11.69 -12.81 -0.78
C LEU A 175 11.01 -13.83 0.14
N LEU A 176 9.72 -14.08 -0.10
CA LEU A 176 8.94 -15.06 0.66
C LEU A 176 9.49 -16.49 0.47
N GLY A 177 9.79 -16.88 -0.76
CA GLY A 177 10.33 -18.20 -1.08
C GLY A 177 11.67 -18.48 -0.37
N ILE A 178 12.58 -17.50 -0.39
CA ILE A 178 13.89 -17.61 0.31
C ILE A 178 13.66 -17.71 1.82
N ALA A 179 12.75 -16.90 2.39
CA ALA A 179 12.42 -16.94 3.82
C ALA A 179 11.88 -18.31 4.24
N ILE A 180 10.89 -18.84 3.51
CA ILE A 180 10.32 -20.17 3.79
C ILE A 180 11.37 -21.27 3.65
N PHE A 181 12.18 -21.23 2.58
CA PHE A 181 13.23 -22.22 2.35
C PHE A 181 14.24 -22.24 3.50
N ARG A 182 14.65 -21.06 3.96
CA ARG A 182 15.58 -20.94 5.10
C ARG A 182 14.97 -21.53 6.37
N ASP A 183 13.71 -21.20 6.68
CA ASP A 183 13.01 -21.74 7.85
C ASP A 183 12.91 -23.27 7.83
N LEU A 184 12.54 -23.83 6.68
CA LEU A 184 12.47 -25.28 6.50
C LEU A 184 13.83 -25.97 6.67
N ARG A 185 14.89 -25.29 6.28
CA ARG A 185 16.28 -25.80 6.45
C ARG A 185 16.69 -25.73 7.92
N ASP A 186 16.46 -24.60 8.59
CA ASP A 186 16.88 -24.36 9.96
C ASP A 186 16.13 -25.29 10.95
N ARG A 187 14.85 -25.59 10.69
CA ARG A 187 14.08 -26.59 11.46
C ARG A 187 14.64 -27.99 11.38
N ARG A 188 15.26 -28.37 10.27
CA ARG A 188 15.94 -29.68 10.14
C ARG A 188 17.21 -29.78 10.96
N THR A 189 17.82 -28.64 11.28
CA THR A 189 19.11 -28.58 11.99
C THR A 189 18.98 -28.32 13.50
N SER A 190 17.89 -27.73 13.97
CA SER A 190 17.68 -27.40 15.39
C SER A 190 16.19 -27.51 15.78
N PRO A 191 15.76 -28.66 16.30
CA PRO A 191 14.41 -28.80 16.85
C PRO A 191 14.38 -28.20 18.26
N THR A 192 14.29 -26.87 18.39
CA THR A 192 14.15 -26.17 19.68
C THR A 192 12.69 -25.81 19.95
N GLY A 193 12.23 -26.20 21.16
CA GLY A 193 10.86 -26.22 21.63
C GLY A 193 10.21 -24.87 22.03
N GLU A 194 10.51 -23.74 21.38
CA GLU A 194 9.86 -22.44 21.65
C GLU A 194 8.57 -22.20 20.84
N GLU A 195 8.00 -23.23 20.24
CA GLU A 195 6.89 -23.12 19.29
C GLU A 195 5.51 -22.81 19.92
N ALA A 196 5.39 -22.84 21.26
CA ALA A 196 4.06 -22.84 21.89
C ALA A 196 3.36 -21.45 22.02
N SER A 197 4.09 -20.33 21.97
CA SER A 197 3.52 -19.01 22.22
C SER A 197 3.19 -18.18 20.96
N ALA A 198 3.80 -18.47 19.82
CA ALA A 198 3.61 -17.72 18.60
C ALA A 198 2.19 -17.81 17.99
N PRO A 199 1.54 -18.99 17.92
CA PRO A 199 0.21 -19.11 17.33
C PRO A 199 -0.88 -18.32 18.07
N SER A 200 -0.81 -18.22 19.41
CA SER A 200 -1.79 -17.48 20.21
C SER A 200 -1.70 -15.96 20.01
N MET A 201 -0.49 -15.42 19.90
CA MET A 201 -0.29 -13.98 19.62
C MET A 201 -0.81 -13.58 18.25
N PHE A 202 -0.69 -14.45 17.24
CA PHE A 202 -1.23 -14.17 15.89
C PHE A 202 -2.73 -14.17 15.87
N GLU A 203 -3.35 -15.08 16.59
CA GLU A 203 -4.79 -15.16 16.67
C GLU A 203 -5.36 -13.90 17.33
N GLU A 204 -4.75 -13.41 18.40
CA GLU A 204 -5.12 -12.16 19.06
C GLU A 204 -4.96 -10.95 18.13
N ARG A 205 -3.82 -10.84 17.44
CA ARG A 205 -3.54 -9.72 16.52
C ARG A 205 -4.48 -9.74 15.31
N THR A 206 -4.73 -10.91 14.74
CA THR A 206 -5.70 -11.07 13.65
C THR A 206 -7.12 -10.72 14.12
N GLN A 207 -7.49 -11.13 15.33
CA GLN A 207 -8.80 -10.81 15.91
C GLN A 207 -8.98 -9.29 16.09
N ARG A 208 -7.93 -8.53 16.40
CA ARG A 208 -7.97 -7.06 16.46
C ARG A 208 -8.34 -6.47 15.12
N ILE A 209 -7.78 -6.96 14.01
CA ILE A 209 -8.13 -6.51 12.65
C ILE A 209 -9.60 -6.85 12.35
N ILE A 210 -10.04 -8.06 12.66
CA ILE A 210 -11.42 -8.51 12.44
C ILE A 210 -12.42 -7.70 13.24
N ASN A 211 -12.11 -7.33 14.48
CA ASN A 211 -12.97 -6.47 15.29
C ASN A 211 -13.19 -5.07 14.65
N ASN A 212 -12.27 -4.62 13.82
CA ASN A 212 -12.37 -3.37 13.06
C ASN A 212 -12.87 -3.57 11.61
N LEU A 213 -13.22 -4.80 11.23
CA LEU A 213 -13.67 -5.13 9.87
C LEU A 213 -14.80 -4.24 9.36
N PRO A 214 -15.85 -3.90 10.14
CA PRO A 214 -16.90 -3.00 9.66
C PRO A 214 -16.38 -1.63 9.22
N LEU A 215 -15.45 -1.04 9.99
CA LEU A 215 -14.84 0.24 9.67
C LEU A 215 -13.95 0.15 8.43
N ILE A 216 -13.18 -0.93 8.29
CA ILE A 216 -12.32 -1.19 7.14
C ILE A 216 -13.19 -1.41 5.88
N ALA A 217 -14.28 -2.16 5.99
CA ALA A 217 -15.22 -2.41 4.90
C ALA A 217 -15.89 -1.12 4.41
N VAL A 218 -16.34 -0.26 5.33
CA VAL A 218 -16.89 1.06 4.98
C VAL A 218 -15.82 1.92 4.28
N THR A 219 -14.58 1.89 4.75
CA THR A 219 -13.49 2.62 4.10
C THR A 219 -13.23 2.09 2.69
N GLY A 220 -13.19 0.77 2.50
CA GLY A 220 -13.06 0.15 1.18
C GLY A 220 -14.20 0.52 0.23
N ALA A 221 -15.44 0.53 0.73
CA ALA A 221 -16.60 1.00 -0.03
C ALA A 221 -16.45 2.44 -0.51
N LEU A 222 -16.03 3.35 0.39
CA LEU A 222 -15.84 4.76 0.05
C LEU A 222 -14.70 4.97 -0.95
N ILE A 223 -13.57 4.29 -0.78
CA ILE A 223 -12.43 4.36 -1.70
C ILE A 223 -12.86 3.89 -3.10
N SER A 224 -13.52 2.74 -3.19
CA SER A 224 -13.99 2.20 -4.47
C SER A 224 -15.00 3.14 -5.15
N ALA A 225 -15.95 3.68 -4.38
CA ALA A 225 -16.92 4.64 -4.89
C ALA A 225 -16.24 5.91 -5.45
N VAL A 226 -15.29 6.49 -4.70
CA VAL A 226 -14.59 7.71 -5.14
C VAL A 226 -13.67 7.43 -6.32
N ALA A 227 -13.02 6.26 -6.37
CA ALA A 227 -12.21 5.84 -7.52
C ALA A 227 -13.04 5.71 -8.80
N SER A 228 -14.29 5.19 -8.71
CA SER A 228 -15.20 5.11 -9.85
C SER A 228 -15.70 6.47 -10.36
N MET A 229 -15.57 7.55 -9.56
CA MET A 229 -15.92 8.91 -9.96
C MET A 229 -14.86 9.58 -10.83
N LYS A 230 -13.76 8.89 -11.17
CA LYS A 230 -12.68 9.39 -12.04
C LYS A 230 -11.88 10.55 -11.47
N ILE A 231 -11.86 10.71 -10.15
CA ILE A 231 -11.15 11.81 -9.45
C ILE A 231 -10.02 11.32 -8.55
N PHE A 232 -9.91 10.00 -8.34
CA PHE A 232 -8.99 9.42 -7.37
C PHE A 232 -8.20 8.27 -7.99
N GLY A 233 -6.88 8.38 -7.97
CA GLY A 233 -5.94 7.34 -8.38
C GLY A 233 -5.37 6.58 -7.18
N GLY A 234 -5.14 5.29 -7.35
CA GLY A 234 -4.62 4.41 -6.30
C GLY A 234 -3.14 4.64 -6.05
N SER A 235 -2.34 4.02 -6.87
CA SER A 235 -0.90 3.98 -6.66
C SER A 235 -0.11 4.57 -7.82
N GLU A 236 1.21 4.59 -7.63
CA GLU A 236 2.21 5.01 -8.60
C GLU A 236 2.16 4.23 -9.92
N VAL A 237 1.72 2.97 -9.88
CA VAL A 237 1.70 2.11 -11.07
C VAL A 237 0.49 2.34 -11.99
N SER A 238 -0.56 2.98 -11.51
CA SER A 238 -1.82 3.15 -12.27
C SER A 238 -2.17 4.59 -12.59
N ILE A 239 -1.75 5.54 -11.75
CA ILE A 239 -2.27 6.91 -11.78
C ILE A 239 -2.03 7.64 -13.11
N TYR A 240 -0.89 7.43 -13.76
CA TYR A 240 -0.58 8.05 -15.06
C TYR A 240 -1.39 7.42 -16.20
N THR A 241 -1.63 6.11 -16.14
CA THR A 241 -2.49 5.42 -17.11
C THR A 241 -3.95 5.87 -16.96
N LEU A 242 -4.41 6.07 -15.72
CA LEU A 242 -5.72 6.65 -15.43
C LEU A 242 -5.86 8.09 -15.95
N ALA A 243 -4.85 8.92 -15.74
CA ALA A 243 -4.85 10.29 -16.25
C ALA A 243 -4.99 10.32 -17.78
N LYS A 244 -4.32 9.40 -18.48
CA LYS A 244 -4.49 9.23 -19.93
C LYS A 244 -5.90 8.74 -20.29
N ALA A 245 -6.45 7.77 -19.53
CA ALA A 245 -7.79 7.24 -19.76
C ALA A 245 -8.89 8.29 -19.60
N TYR A 246 -8.66 9.30 -18.78
CA TYR A 246 -9.61 10.39 -18.52
C TYR A 246 -9.30 11.67 -19.31
N ALA A 247 -8.29 11.63 -20.19
CA ALA A 247 -7.91 12.80 -20.97
C ALA A 247 -9.01 13.25 -21.93
N PRO A 248 -9.20 14.57 -22.12
CA PRO A 248 -10.16 15.09 -23.07
C PRO A 248 -9.86 14.62 -24.51
N GLY A 249 -10.88 14.17 -25.22
CA GLY A 249 -10.77 13.78 -26.63
C GLY A 249 -10.34 12.33 -26.88
N ILE A 250 -10.12 11.52 -25.85
CA ILE A 250 -9.84 10.09 -26.00
C ILE A 250 -11.11 9.33 -26.46
N SER A 251 -10.97 8.33 -27.30
CA SER A 251 -12.09 7.48 -27.70
C SER A 251 -12.57 6.60 -26.53
N PRO A 252 -13.86 6.25 -26.47
CA PRO A 252 -14.38 5.37 -25.41
C PRO A 252 -13.64 4.01 -25.34
N GLU A 253 -13.31 3.44 -26.50
CA GLU A 253 -12.62 2.14 -26.59
C GLU A 253 -11.19 2.23 -26.07
N GLU A 254 -10.47 3.31 -26.38
CA GLU A 254 -9.12 3.54 -25.89
C GLU A 254 -9.12 3.86 -24.38
N SER A 255 -10.09 4.66 -23.91
CA SER A 255 -10.29 4.92 -22.49
C SER A 255 -10.50 3.62 -21.71
N ASP A 256 -11.37 2.74 -22.22
CA ASP A 256 -11.68 1.46 -21.59
C ASP A 256 -10.47 0.54 -21.55
N ALA A 257 -9.71 0.47 -22.63
CA ALA A 257 -8.45 -0.29 -22.68
C ALA A 257 -7.43 0.21 -21.63
N LEU A 258 -7.28 1.51 -21.48
CA LEU A 258 -6.39 2.11 -20.48
C LEU A 258 -6.90 1.87 -19.05
N LEU A 259 -8.22 1.92 -18.81
CA LEU A 259 -8.81 1.58 -17.51
C LEU A 259 -8.50 0.12 -17.12
N HIS A 260 -8.66 -0.81 -18.05
CA HIS A 260 -8.30 -2.21 -17.82
C HIS A 260 -6.80 -2.38 -17.55
N GLN A 261 -5.95 -1.65 -18.27
CA GLN A 261 -4.51 -1.67 -18.04
C GLN A 261 -4.15 -1.13 -16.64
N ALA A 262 -4.76 -0.01 -16.22
CA ALA A 262 -4.57 0.55 -14.89
C ALA A 262 -5.06 -0.40 -13.78
N ALA A 263 -6.22 -1.01 -13.98
CA ALA A 263 -6.78 -2.00 -13.06
C ALA A 263 -5.89 -3.25 -12.95
N LEU A 264 -5.35 -3.73 -14.07
CA LEU A 264 -4.43 -4.87 -14.07
C LEU A 264 -3.11 -4.54 -13.35
N ALA A 265 -2.56 -3.33 -13.56
CA ALA A 265 -1.36 -2.87 -12.85
C ALA A 265 -1.58 -2.85 -11.32
N GLU A 266 -2.70 -2.30 -10.86
CA GLU A 266 -3.07 -2.31 -9.44
C GLU A 266 -3.29 -3.73 -8.91
N PHE A 267 -3.96 -4.59 -9.67
CA PHE A 267 -4.18 -5.97 -9.28
C PHE A 267 -2.86 -6.72 -9.08
N MET A 268 -1.95 -6.62 -10.04
CA MET A 268 -0.63 -7.26 -9.97
C MET A 268 0.22 -6.70 -8.81
N ARG A 269 0.17 -5.39 -8.58
CA ARG A 269 0.77 -4.76 -7.42
C ARG A 269 0.19 -5.33 -6.12
N GLY A 270 -1.13 -5.41 -6.03
CA GLY A 270 -1.82 -5.99 -4.88
C GLY A 270 -1.37 -7.41 -4.58
N LEU A 271 -1.31 -8.28 -5.60
CA LEU A 271 -0.81 -9.65 -5.45
C LEU A 271 0.64 -9.67 -4.94
N GLY A 272 1.50 -8.79 -5.44
CA GLY A 272 2.89 -8.68 -4.98
C GLY A 272 3.00 -8.29 -3.50
N PHE A 273 2.11 -7.44 -3.02
CA PHE A 273 2.11 -6.97 -1.63
C PHE A 273 1.42 -7.90 -0.62
N ILE A 274 0.64 -8.90 -1.05
CA ILE A 274 -0.03 -9.84 -0.14
C ILE A 274 0.91 -10.44 0.92
N PRO A 275 2.11 -10.94 0.60
CA PRO A 275 3.02 -11.49 1.60
C PRO A 275 3.44 -10.46 2.65
N LEU A 276 3.75 -9.22 2.23
CA LEU A 276 4.11 -8.14 3.13
C LEU A 276 2.94 -7.72 4.02
N ILE A 277 1.74 -7.58 3.43
CA ILE A 277 0.52 -7.23 4.18
C ILE A 277 0.23 -8.31 5.21
N ALA A 278 0.29 -9.59 4.83
CA ALA A 278 0.02 -10.71 5.70
C ALA A 278 1.02 -10.78 6.87
N THR A 279 2.32 -10.78 6.59
CA THR A 279 3.36 -10.91 7.63
C THR A 279 3.32 -9.75 8.62
N THR A 280 3.21 -8.52 8.12
CA THR A 280 3.20 -7.33 8.99
C THR A 280 1.87 -7.15 9.74
N ALA A 281 0.73 -7.51 9.16
CA ALA A 281 -0.55 -7.52 9.85
C ALA A 281 -0.56 -8.52 11.01
N LEU A 282 0.02 -9.71 10.79
CA LEU A 282 0.18 -10.71 11.82
C LEU A 282 1.18 -10.29 12.91
N ALA A 283 2.27 -9.62 12.51
CA ALA A 283 3.28 -9.14 13.45
C ALA A 283 2.79 -7.97 14.32
N THR A 284 1.89 -7.12 13.82
CA THR A 284 1.48 -5.87 14.50
C THR A 284 0.02 -5.85 14.94
N GLY A 285 -0.85 -6.64 14.34
CA GLY A 285 -2.30 -6.55 14.51
C GLY A 285 -2.91 -5.28 13.88
N VAL A 286 -2.18 -4.66 12.93
CA VAL A 286 -2.60 -3.46 12.22
C VAL A 286 -2.63 -3.77 10.72
N TYR A 287 -3.76 -3.49 10.06
CA TYR A 287 -3.91 -3.72 8.63
C TYR A 287 -3.19 -2.62 7.83
N ALA A 288 -2.61 -3.00 6.69
CA ALA A 288 -2.01 -2.04 5.77
C ALA A 288 -3.03 -1.56 4.76
N VAL A 289 -3.16 -0.25 4.61
CA VAL A 289 -3.98 0.33 3.53
C VAL A 289 -3.38 0.04 2.14
N ALA A 290 -2.12 -0.37 2.05
CA ALA A 290 -1.57 -0.95 0.81
C ALA A 290 -2.40 -2.13 0.28
N GLY A 291 -3.14 -2.84 1.15
CA GLY A 291 -4.12 -3.85 0.78
C GLY A 291 -5.38 -3.29 0.10
N PHE A 292 -5.68 -2.02 0.27
CA PHE A 292 -6.78 -1.38 -0.48
C PHE A 292 -6.54 -1.34 -2.00
N THR A 293 -5.42 -1.83 -2.50
CA THR A 293 -5.13 -1.92 -3.93
C THR A 293 -6.24 -2.61 -4.73
N PHE A 294 -6.78 -3.72 -4.23
CA PHE A 294 -7.87 -4.44 -4.91
C PHE A 294 -9.19 -3.64 -4.93
N VAL A 295 -9.40 -2.78 -3.96
CA VAL A 295 -10.56 -1.87 -3.91
C VAL A 295 -10.49 -0.83 -5.01
N PHE A 296 -9.28 -0.35 -5.36
CA PHE A 296 -9.09 0.54 -6.51
C PHE A 296 -9.43 -0.15 -7.84
N VAL A 297 -9.00 -1.42 -8.00
CA VAL A 297 -9.37 -2.22 -9.19
C VAL A 297 -10.88 -2.25 -9.40
N VAL A 298 -11.63 -2.51 -8.31
CA VAL A 298 -13.09 -2.48 -8.33
C VAL A 298 -13.62 -1.11 -8.73
N GLY A 299 -13.05 -0.04 -8.16
CA GLY A 299 -13.45 1.33 -8.48
C GLY A 299 -13.25 1.67 -9.95
N TYR A 300 -12.08 1.33 -10.53
CA TYR A 300 -11.77 1.64 -11.94
C TYR A 300 -12.69 0.93 -12.92
N LEU A 301 -13.04 -0.32 -12.63
CA LEU A 301 -13.86 -1.15 -13.50
C LEU A 301 -15.38 -1.00 -13.25
N SER A 302 -15.78 -0.29 -12.20
CA SER A 302 -17.18 -0.12 -11.87
C SER A 302 -17.82 1.03 -12.67
N PRO A 303 -18.99 0.82 -13.29
CA PRO A 303 -19.64 1.85 -14.10
C PRO A 303 -20.27 2.97 -13.26
N SER A 304 -20.41 2.77 -11.94
CA SER A 304 -21.01 3.76 -11.05
C SER A 304 -20.57 3.61 -9.60
N PRO A 305 -20.55 4.70 -8.82
CA PRO A 305 -20.20 4.66 -7.39
C PRO A 305 -21.13 3.76 -6.56
N TRP A 306 -22.37 3.64 -6.94
CA TRP A 306 -23.36 2.80 -6.25
C TRP A 306 -23.07 1.30 -6.36
N LEU A 307 -22.48 0.86 -7.46
CA LEU A 307 -22.01 -0.51 -7.65
C LEU A 307 -20.59 -0.70 -7.07
N ALA A 308 -19.74 0.29 -7.23
CA ALA A 308 -18.38 0.25 -6.70
C ALA A 308 -18.35 0.11 -5.17
N ALA A 309 -19.19 0.85 -4.44
CA ALA A 309 -19.20 0.83 -2.99
C ALA A 309 -19.44 -0.56 -2.38
N PRO A 310 -20.55 -1.27 -2.67
CA PRO A 310 -20.75 -2.60 -2.12
C PRO A 310 -19.72 -3.61 -2.60
N ALA A 311 -19.27 -3.52 -3.86
CA ALA A 311 -18.25 -4.41 -4.39
C ALA A 311 -16.90 -4.19 -3.68
N GLY A 312 -16.49 -2.94 -3.43
CA GLY A 312 -15.30 -2.61 -2.65
C GLY A 312 -15.36 -3.10 -1.22
N ALA A 313 -16.52 -2.97 -0.56
CA ALA A 313 -16.73 -3.53 0.78
C ALA A 313 -16.58 -5.05 0.81
N ILE A 314 -17.13 -5.73 -0.18
CA ILE A 314 -17.02 -7.21 -0.30
C ILE A 314 -15.55 -7.61 -0.51
N VAL A 315 -14.86 -6.98 -1.45
CA VAL A 315 -13.49 -7.33 -1.80
C VAL A 315 -12.56 -7.17 -0.60
N ILE A 316 -12.60 -6.05 0.11
CA ILE A 316 -11.75 -5.84 1.30
C ILE A 316 -12.11 -6.80 2.44
N THR A 317 -13.39 -7.14 2.59
CA THR A 317 -13.84 -8.13 3.57
C THR A 317 -13.27 -9.51 3.25
N LEU A 318 -13.35 -9.93 1.98
CA LEU A 318 -12.78 -11.20 1.53
C LEU A 318 -11.25 -11.22 1.71
N GLU A 319 -10.57 -10.12 1.42
CA GLU A 319 -9.12 -9.99 1.62
C GLU A 319 -8.74 -10.18 3.10
N ILE A 320 -9.46 -9.56 4.03
CA ILE A 320 -9.20 -9.71 5.47
C ILE A 320 -9.50 -11.13 5.96
N LEU A 321 -10.55 -11.76 5.46
CA LEU A 321 -10.86 -13.15 5.78
C LEU A 321 -9.79 -14.11 5.22
N LEU A 322 -9.31 -13.85 4.01
CA LEU A 322 -8.19 -14.59 3.43
C LEU A 322 -6.90 -14.38 4.22
N LEU A 323 -6.63 -13.13 4.65
CA LEU A 323 -5.50 -12.81 5.53
C LEU A 323 -5.52 -13.64 6.82
N ARG A 324 -6.69 -13.82 7.43
CA ARG A 324 -6.86 -14.69 8.60
C ARG A 324 -6.48 -16.15 8.30
N TYR A 325 -6.89 -16.65 7.13
CA TYR A 325 -6.56 -18.01 6.71
C TYR A 325 -5.05 -18.16 6.42
N ILE A 326 -4.47 -17.22 5.69
CA ILE A 326 -3.03 -17.16 5.40
C ILE A 326 -2.25 -17.06 6.72
N GLY A 327 -2.73 -16.26 7.67
CA GLY A 327 -2.10 -16.11 8.98
C GLY A 327 -1.98 -17.42 9.76
N LYS A 328 -3.03 -18.23 9.75
CA LYS A 328 -3.00 -19.57 10.36
C LYS A 328 -1.99 -20.49 9.67
N TRP A 329 -1.82 -20.35 8.37
CA TRP A 329 -0.84 -21.12 7.61
C TRP A 329 0.59 -20.62 7.86
N LEU A 330 0.81 -19.31 7.82
CA LEU A 330 2.11 -18.66 8.07
C LEU A 330 2.57 -18.84 9.52
N GLY A 331 1.66 -18.93 10.49
CA GLY A 331 1.98 -19.22 11.89
C GLY A 331 2.71 -20.55 12.10
N ARG A 332 2.74 -21.42 11.09
CA ARG A 332 3.58 -22.63 11.06
C ARG A 332 5.07 -22.36 10.74
N TYR A 333 5.40 -21.12 10.33
CA TYR A 333 6.73 -20.72 9.90
C TYR A 333 7.22 -19.51 10.71
N PRO A 334 7.77 -19.73 11.94
CA PRO A 334 8.14 -18.64 12.85
C PRO A 334 9.17 -17.67 12.28
N CYS A 335 10.07 -18.10 11.39
CA CYS A 335 11.09 -17.20 10.84
C CYS A 335 10.50 -16.09 9.92
N LEU A 336 9.31 -16.28 9.38
CA LEU A 336 8.60 -15.19 8.68
C LEU A 336 8.20 -14.04 9.60
N LEU A 337 8.25 -14.23 10.90
CA LEU A 337 7.91 -13.26 11.94
C LEU A 337 9.11 -12.43 12.36
N TYR A 338 10.28 -13.01 12.36
CA TYR A 338 11.55 -12.34 12.69
C TYR A 338 12.14 -11.57 11.51
N THR A 339 11.55 -11.67 10.32
CA THR A 339 11.95 -10.87 9.15
C THR A 339 11.40 -9.44 9.18
N SER A 340 10.51 -9.13 10.10
CA SER A 340 10.19 -7.74 10.45
C SER A 340 11.31 -7.23 11.37
N PRO A 341 12.00 -6.11 11.04
CA PRO A 341 13.02 -5.57 11.93
C PRO A 341 12.38 -5.30 13.30
N SER A 342 12.82 -6.09 14.27
CA SER A 342 12.46 -5.86 15.66
C SER A 342 13.18 -4.57 16.10
N PRO A 343 12.50 -3.62 16.75
CA PRO A 343 13.18 -2.45 17.31
C PRO A 343 14.10 -2.79 18.48
N ARG A 344 14.40 -4.06 18.72
CA ARG A 344 15.21 -4.54 19.87
C ARG A 344 16.60 -5.04 19.50
N ASP A 345 16.98 -5.00 18.21
CA ASP A 345 18.35 -5.37 17.79
C ASP A 345 19.13 -4.14 17.30
#